data_8dd1bd1d1f3b0970d928f7610da9c142
#
_entry.id   8dd1bd1d1f3b0970d928f7610da9c142
#
_cell.length_a   1.000
_cell.length_b   1.000
_cell.length_c   1.000
_cell.angle_alpha   90.00
_cell.angle_beta   90.00
_cell.angle_gamma   90.00
#
_symmetry.space_group_name_H-M   'P 1'
#
loop_
_entity.id
_entity.type
_entity.pdbx_description
1 polymer ?
#
loop_
_entity_poly.entity_id
_entity_poly.type
_entity_poly.pdbx_seq_one_letter_code
_entity_poly.pdbx_strand_id
1 'polypeptide(L)'
;MSPMTTFTSRKGEVPCGDSDLYAFLTDMRNFRSVLPDDSVTDWEATEDRCSFRTDGAGRVTVSLSEAMPHSEITYDAESFITGKVKVRVSIEFISGIRSAIRIDAGLNMNPLLKMLLGDSAGKYLGTLMDIIESYDGYDRVRGCNQSP
;
A
#
# COMPACT_ATOMS: atom_id res chain seq x y z
N MET A 1 -22.62 -9.70 14.05
CA MET A 1 -21.43 -8.90 13.78
C MET A 1 -20.40 -9.75 13.02
N SER A 2 -20.05 -9.30 11.85
CA SER A 2 -19.06 -10.05 11.05
C SER A 2 -17.66 -9.76 11.56
N PRO A 3 -16.86 -10.78 11.85
CA PRO A 3 -15.50 -10.55 12.27
C PRO A 3 -14.67 -9.98 11.11
N MET A 4 -13.76 -9.09 11.45
CA MET A 4 -12.82 -8.57 10.46
C MET A 4 -11.79 -9.64 10.14
N THR A 5 -11.58 -9.87 8.86
CA THR A 5 -10.57 -10.80 8.37
C THR A 5 -9.32 -9.99 8.01
N THR A 6 -8.18 -10.43 8.50
CA THR A 6 -6.91 -9.76 8.20
C THR A 6 -6.06 -10.64 7.31
N PHE A 7 -5.58 -10.05 6.22
CA PHE A 7 -4.62 -10.68 5.32
C PHE A 7 -3.28 -10.02 5.55
N THR A 8 -2.23 -10.81 5.72
CA THR A 8 -0.89 -10.31 5.99
C THR A 8 0.04 -10.73 4.86
N SER A 9 0.79 -9.77 4.32
CA SER A 9 1.79 -10.08 3.31
C SER A 9 2.99 -10.77 3.93
N ARG A 10 3.83 -11.36 3.08
CA ARG A 10 5.15 -11.79 3.53
C ARG A 10 5.97 -10.56 3.91
N LYS A 11 7.00 -10.76 4.71
CA LYS A 11 7.94 -9.70 5.04
C LYS A 11 8.83 -9.47 3.82
N GLY A 12 8.88 -8.23 3.34
CA GLY A 12 9.71 -7.85 2.21
C GLY A 12 10.85 -6.96 2.64
N GLU A 13 11.82 -6.76 1.75
CA GLU A 13 12.91 -5.82 1.98
C GLU A 13 12.97 -4.83 0.85
N VAL A 14 13.19 -3.57 1.18
CA VAL A 14 13.29 -2.49 0.20
C VAL A 14 14.66 -1.82 0.29
N PRO A 15 15.21 -1.39 -0.84
CA PRO A 15 16.57 -0.81 -0.89
C PRO A 15 16.58 0.67 -0.52
N CYS A 16 16.01 1.02 0.63
CA CYS A 16 16.08 2.38 1.14
C CYS A 16 15.93 2.37 2.66
N GLY A 17 16.43 3.40 3.30
CA GLY A 17 16.30 3.54 4.74
C GLY A 17 14.87 3.78 5.17
N ASP A 18 14.58 3.58 6.44
CA ASP A 18 13.24 3.70 6.99
C ASP A 18 12.67 5.11 6.86
N SER A 19 13.50 6.14 7.00
CA SER A 19 13.02 7.50 6.87
C SER A 19 12.63 7.85 5.42
N ASP A 20 13.37 7.36 4.44
CA ASP A 20 13.04 7.56 3.03
C ASP A 20 11.80 6.76 2.64
N LEU A 21 11.69 5.55 3.13
CA LEU A 21 10.52 4.72 2.91
C LEU A 21 9.27 5.36 3.53
N TYR A 22 9.40 5.85 4.74
CA TYR A 22 8.31 6.55 5.42
C TYR A 22 7.85 7.77 4.61
N ALA A 23 8.79 8.59 4.16
CA ALA A 23 8.48 9.77 3.37
C ALA A 23 7.76 9.40 2.06
N PHE A 24 8.22 8.34 1.42
CA PHE A 24 7.59 7.85 0.19
C PHE A 24 6.15 7.39 0.44
N LEU A 25 5.94 6.62 1.49
CA LEU A 25 4.63 6.02 1.78
C LEU A 25 3.62 6.99 2.39
N THR A 26 4.05 8.13 2.91
CA THR A 26 3.14 9.11 3.46
C THR A 26 2.72 10.18 2.46
N ASP A 27 3.20 10.10 1.22
CA ASP A 27 2.72 10.96 0.15
C ASP A 27 1.98 10.09 -0.86
N MET A 28 0.66 10.22 -0.89
CA MET A 28 -0.18 9.36 -1.71
C MET A 28 0.07 9.50 -3.21
N ARG A 29 0.69 10.60 -3.64
CA ARG A 29 1.04 10.81 -5.04
C ARG A 29 2.08 9.80 -5.53
N ASN A 30 2.85 9.23 -4.61
CA ASN A 30 3.87 8.23 -4.94
C ASN A 30 3.31 6.84 -5.20
N PHE A 31 2.06 6.60 -4.81
CA PHE A 31 1.46 5.26 -4.91
C PHE A 31 1.34 4.76 -6.33
N ARG A 32 1.23 5.66 -7.30
CA ARG A 32 1.15 5.25 -8.69
C ARG A 32 2.34 4.38 -9.12
N SER A 33 3.49 4.66 -8.55
CA SER A 33 4.73 3.96 -8.88
C SER A 33 4.76 2.50 -8.40
N VAL A 34 3.96 2.17 -7.40
CA VAL A 34 3.96 0.82 -6.82
C VAL A 34 2.66 0.07 -7.09
N LEU A 35 1.79 0.61 -7.94
CA LEU A 35 0.59 -0.06 -8.39
C LEU A 35 0.80 -0.64 -9.79
N PRO A 36 0.10 -1.74 -10.13
CA PRO A 36 0.20 -2.30 -11.48
C PRO A 36 -0.26 -1.32 -12.54
N ASP A 37 0.58 -1.06 -13.53
CA ASP A 37 0.31 -0.05 -14.56
C ASP A 37 -0.91 -0.36 -15.40
N ASP A 38 -1.05 -1.60 -15.83
CA ASP A 38 -2.06 -2.00 -16.79
C ASP A 38 -3.45 -2.17 -16.19
N SER A 39 -3.57 -2.15 -14.88
CA SER A 39 -4.86 -2.34 -14.22
C SER A 39 -5.40 -1.08 -13.56
N VAL A 40 -4.68 0.04 -13.68
CA VAL A 40 -5.04 1.28 -12.98
C VAL A 40 -5.27 2.39 -14.00
N THR A 41 -6.45 3.01 -13.94
CA THR A 41 -6.82 4.14 -14.81
C THR A 41 -7.40 5.25 -13.95
N ASP A 42 -7.59 6.42 -14.53
CA ASP A 42 -8.21 7.60 -13.88
C ASP A 42 -7.52 7.95 -12.55
N TRP A 43 -6.21 7.98 -12.57
CA TRP A 43 -5.41 8.29 -11.39
C TRP A 43 -5.53 9.75 -10.97
N GLU A 44 -5.85 9.99 -9.71
CA GLU A 44 -5.85 11.31 -9.10
C GLU A 44 -5.27 11.18 -7.70
N ALA A 45 -4.46 12.14 -7.29
CA ALA A 45 -3.82 12.07 -5.99
C ALA A 45 -3.48 13.44 -5.44
N THR A 46 -3.57 13.54 -4.10
CA THR A 46 -3.00 14.62 -3.32
C THR A 46 -2.02 14.00 -2.33
N GLU A 47 -1.45 14.79 -1.44
CA GLU A 47 -0.49 14.26 -0.47
C GLU A 47 -1.09 13.20 0.44
N ASP A 48 -2.36 13.33 0.82
CA ASP A 48 -3.00 12.46 1.80
C ASP A 48 -4.08 11.54 1.23
N ARG A 49 -4.29 11.57 -0.08
CA ARG A 49 -5.39 10.81 -0.68
C ARG A 49 -5.11 10.52 -2.14
N CYS A 50 -5.51 9.34 -2.60
CA CYS A 50 -5.50 9.03 -4.02
C CYS A 50 -6.76 8.25 -4.40
N SER A 51 -7.13 8.33 -5.67
CA SER A 51 -8.21 7.52 -6.21
C SER A 51 -7.87 7.08 -7.62
N PHE A 52 -8.41 5.94 -8.00
CA PHE A 52 -8.16 5.35 -9.32
C PHE A 52 -9.23 4.29 -9.59
N ARG A 53 -9.27 3.83 -10.83
CA ARG A 53 -10.18 2.74 -11.21
C ARG A 53 -9.39 1.49 -11.55
N THR A 54 -9.95 0.35 -11.17
CA THR A 54 -9.40 -0.95 -11.54
C THR A 54 -10.50 -1.78 -12.19
N ASP A 55 -10.14 -2.76 -12.98
CA ASP A 55 -11.10 -3.64 -13.62
C ASP A 55 -11.84 -4.53 -12.61
N GLY A 56 -11.16 -4.91 -11.54
CA GLY A 56 -11.74 -5.82 -10.56
C GLY A 56 -12.61 -5.16 -9.51
N ALA A 57 -12.22 -3.98 -9.05
CA ALA A 57 -12.86 -3.33 -7.90
C ALA A 57 -13.57 -2.02 -8.25
N GLY A 58 -13.53 -1.59 -9.51
CA GLY A 58 -14.08 -0.31 -9.89
C GLY A 58 -13.24 0.82 -9.32
N ARG A 59 -13.89 1.87 -8.82
CA ARG A 59 -13.15 3.00 -8.24
C ARG A 59 -12.69 2.66 -6.84
N VAL A 60 -11.42 2.90 -6.60
CA VAL A 60 -10.79 2.70 -5.29
C VAL A 60 -10.29 4.05 -4.79
N THR A 61 -10.57 4.36 -3.55
CA THR A 61 -10.07 5.56 -2.89
C THR A 61 -9.24 5.14 -1.68
N VAL A 62 -8.04 5.70 -1.56
CA VAL A 62 -7.14 5.40 -0.44
C VAL A 62 -6.77 6.71 0.22
N SER A 63 -6.94 6.77 1.54
CA SER A 63 -6.61 7.96 2.33
C SER A 63 -5.63 7.61 3.43
N LEU A 64 -4.71 8.51 3.70
CA LEU A 64 -3.80 8.36 4.83
C LEU A 64 -4.60 8.59 6.11
N SER A 65 -4.59 7.61 7.01
CA SER A 65 -5.35 7.68 8.26
C SER A 65 -4.47 8.05 9.43
N GLU A 66 -3.40 7.29 9.64
CA GLU A 66 -2.46 7.53 10.73
C GLU A 66 -1.05 7.24 10.26
N ALA A 67 -0.09 7.92 10.86
CA ALA A 67 1.31 7.66 10.53
C ALA A 67 2.15 7.84 11.80
N MET A 68 2.91 6.80 12.12
CA MET A 68 3.91 6.86 13.19
C MET A 68 5.27 6.93 12.52
N PRO A 69 6.00 8.02 12.71
CA PRO A 69 7.24 8.23 11.96
C PRO A 69 8.16 7.02 11.97
N HIS A 70 8.56 6.63 10.78
CA HIS A 70 9.56 5.61 10.47
C HIS A 70 9.18 4.19 10.93
N SER A 71 7.96 3.95 11.38
CA SER A 71 7.58 2.61 11.89
C SER A 71 6.28 2.06 11.36
N GLU A 72 5.25 2.89 11.23
CA GLU A 72 3.93 2.36 10.86
C GLU A 72 3.08 3.42 10.19
N ILE A 73 2.36 3.01 9.16
CA ILE A 73 1.44 3.89 8.43
C ILE A 73 0.15 3.14 8.22
N THR A 74 -0.98 3.79 8.51
CA THR A 74 -2.30 3.20 8.33
C THR A 74 -3.05 3.99 7.28
N TYR A 75 -3.68 3.27 6.36
CA TYR A 75 -4.51 3.83 5.29
C TYR A 75 -5.92 3.32 5.41
N ASP A 76 -6.89 4.14 5.00
CA ASP A 76 -8.26 3.70 4.81
C ASP A 76 -8.52 3.62 3.30
N ALA A 77 -8.83 2.43 2.83
CA ALA A 77 -9.16 2.20 1.44
C ALA A 77 -10.64 1.84 1.34
N GLU A 78 -11.25 2.19 0.22
CA GLU A 78 -12.66 1.90 0.00
C GLU A 78 -12.92 1.64 -1.47
N SER A 79 -13.73 0.63 -1.76
CA SER A 79 -14.22 0.38 -3.09
C SER A 79 -15.65 -0.14 -3.02
N PHE A 80 -16.34 -0.12 -4.15
CA PHE A 80 -17.70 -0.63 -4.22
C PHE A 80 -17.78 -2.11 -3.86
N ILE A 81 -16.78 -2.88 -4.26
CA ILE A 81 -16.76 -4.33 -4.06
C ILE A 81 -16.38 -4.69 -2.62
N THR A 82 -15.32 -4.10 -2.11
CA THR A 82 -14.76 -4.50 -0.82
C THR A 82 -15.34 -3.74 0.36
N GLY A 83 -16.01 -2.60 0.10
CA GLY A 83 -16.35 -1.68 1.18
C GLY A 83 -15.07 -1.09 1.77
N LYS A 84 -15.08 -0.87 3.07
CA LYS A 84 -13.95 -0.26 3.76
C LYS A 84 -12.89 -1.29 4.13
N VAL A 85 -11.64 -0.97 3.79
CA VAL A 85 -10.48 -1.81 4.09
C VAL A 85 -9.48 -0.96 4.86
N LYS A 86 -8.98 -1.49 5.97
CA LYS A 86 -7.92 -0.82 6.70
C LYS A 86 -6.60 -1.49 6.35
N VAL A 87 -5.65 -0.70 5.87
CA VAL A 87 -4.34 -1.20 5.44
C VAL A 87 -3.28 -0.63 6.37
N ARG A 88 -2.48 -1.49 6.96
CA ARG A 88 -1.38 -1.07 7.82
C ARG A 88 -0.06 -1.53 7.21
N VAL A 89 0.86 -0.61 7.07
CA VAL A 89 2.20 -0.90 6.59
C VAL A 89 3.16 -0.74 7.76
N SER A 90 3.87 -1.80 8.09
CA SER A 90 4.87 -1.79 9.16
C SER A 90 6.25 -1.69 8.55
N ILE A 91 7.08 -0.79 9.07
CA ILE A 91 8.44 -0.56 8.60
C ILE A 91 9.39 -0.95 9.71
N GLU A 92 10.41 -1.72 9.38
CA GLU A 92 11.42 -2.15 10.34
C GLU A 92 12.79 -1.73 9.83
N PHE A 93 13.53 -1.03 10.67
CA PHE A 93 14.87 -0.58 10.32
C PHE A 93 15.83 -1.77 10.18
N ILE A 94 16.56 -1.80 9.07
CA ILE A 94 17.65 -2.77 8.88
C ILE A 94 18.97 -2.01 8.84
N SER A 95 19.05 -0.97 8.00
CA SER A 95 20.25 -0.14 7.90
C SER A 95 19.84 1.20 7.30
N GLY A 96 20.78 2.12 7.14
CA GLY A 96 20.49 3.40 6.51
C GLY A 96 20.07 3.32 5.06
N ILE A 97 20.29 2.15 4.42
CA ILE A 97 19.98 1.97 3.00
C ILE A 97 19.04 0.78 2.77
N ARG A 98 18.47 0.22 3.83
CA ARG A 98 17.63 -0.96 3.71
C ARG A 98 16.60 -1.02 4.84
N SER A 99 15.39 -1.37 4.49
CA SER A 99 14.29 -1.53 5.46
C SER A 99 13.50 -2.78 5.15
N ALA A 100 12.87 -3.34 6.17
CA ALA A 100 11.89 -4.40 5.99
C ALA A 100 10.49 -3.80 6.04
N ILE A 101 9.56 -4.42 5.33
CA ILE A 101 8.19 -3.93 5.23
C ILE A 101 7.23 -5.11 5.28
N ARG A 102 6.08 -4.89 5.91
CA ARG A 102 4.99 -5.86 5.93
C ARG A 102 3.67 -5.12 5.82
N ILE A 103 2.72 -5.72 5.11
CA ILE A 103 1.40 -5.11 4.86
C ILE A 103 0.33 -6.00 5.48
N ASP A 104 -0.54 -5.40 6.28
CA ASP A 104 -1.73 -6.05 6.83
C ASP A 104 -2.95 -5.35 6.27
N ALA A 105 -3.89 -6.11 5.72
CA ALA A 105 -5.14 -5.58 5.20
C ALA A 105 -6.31 -6.21 5.94
N GLY A 106 -7.12 -5.40 6.62
CA GLY A 106 -8.28 -5.86 7.36
C GLY A 106 -9.57 -5.40 6.70
N LEU A 107 -10.49 -6.33 6.48
CA LEU A 107 -11.77 -6.03 5.87
C LEU A 107 -12.83 -7.00 6.39
N ASN A 108 -14.10 -6.56 6.31
CA ASN A 108 -15.22 -7.42 6.66
C ASN A 108 -15.53 -8.37 5.51
N MET A 109 -15.27 -9.65 5.74
CA MET A 109 -15.53 -10.68 4.73
C MET A 109 -16.91 -11.28 4.95
N ASN A 110 -17.90 -10.78 4.20
CA ASN A 110 -19.19 -11.45 4.16
C ASN A 110 -19.13 -12.63 3.17
N PRO A 111 -20.13 -13.53 3.15
CA PRO A 111 -20.09 -14.69 2.28
C PRO A 111 -19.94 -14.35 0.79
N LEU A 112 -20.57 -13.28 0.33
CA LEU A 112 -20.49 -12.88 -1.06
C LEU A 112 -19.07 -12.43 -1.42
N LEU A 113 -18.47 -11.60 -0.58
CA LEU A 113 -17.13 -11.11 -0.80
C LEU A 113 -16.12 -12.25 -0.74
N LYS A 114 -16.31 -13.20 0.16
CA LYS A 114 -15.45 -14.37 0.26
C LYS A 114 -15.50 -15.21 -1.03
N MET A 115 -16.69 -15.33 -1.62
CA MET A 115 -16.84 -16.01 -2.90
C MET A 115 -16.09 -15.28 -4.03
N LEU A 116 -16.19 -13.97 -4.04
CA LEU A 116 -15.60 -13.16 -5.11
C LEU A 116 -14.08 -13.08 -5.03
N LEU A 117 -13.56 -12.93 -3.83
CA LEU A 117 -12.12 -12.74 -3.63
C LEU A 117 -11.39 -14.07 -3.41
N GLY A 118 -11.98 -14.98 -2.61
CA GLY A 118 -11.33 -16.24 -2.32
C GLY A 118 -9.91 -16.03 -1.84
N ASP A 119 -8.95 -16.67 -2.52
CA ASP A 119 -7.53 -16.54 -2.21
C ASP A 119 -6.87 -15.35 -2.89
N SER A 120 -7.64 -14.57 -3.66
CA SER A 120 -7.08 -13.48 -4.47
C SER A 120 -6.46 -12.38 -3.61
N ALA A 121 -6.98 -12.16 -2.41
CA ALA A 121 -6.44 -11.11 -1.53
C ALA A 121 -4.99 -11.39 -1.17
N GLY A 122 -4.66 -12.63 -0.82
CA GLY A 122 -3.29 -13.00 -0.51
C GLY A 122 -2.37 -12.89 -1.72
N LYS A 123 -2.86 -13.32 -2.87
CA LYS A 123 -2.10 -13.20 -4.12
C LYS A 123 -1.84 -11.75 -4.48
N TYR A 124 -2.83 -10.89 -4.28
CA TYR A 124 -2.70 -9.48 -4.57
C TYR A 124 -1.64 -8.83 -3.68
N LEU A 125 -1.64 -9.16 -2.39
CA LEU A 125 -0.62 -8.66 -1.47
C LEU A 125 0.78 -9.12 -1.87
N GLY A 126 0.90 -10.35 -2.34
CA GLY A 126 2.17 -10.87 -2.85
C GLY A 126 2.66 -10.10 -4.06
N THR A 127 1.76 -9.80 -4.99
CA THR A 127 2.08 -9.02 -6.18
C THR A 127 2.50 -7.60 -5.80
N LEU A 128 1.78 -6.97 -4.87
CA LEU A 128 2.15 -5.65 -4.39
C LEU A 128 3.53 -5.67 -3.75
N MET A 129 3.82 -6.67 -2.94
CA MET A 129 5.12 -6.78 -2.30
C MET A 129 6.25 -6.94 -3.33
N ASP A 130 6.02 -7.73 -4.38
CA ASP A 130 7.00 -7.89 -5.46
C ASP A 130 7.28 -6.56 -6.15
N ILE A 131 6.25 -5.76 -6.40
CA ILE A 131 6.41 -4.45 -7.01
C ILE A 131 7.16 -3.51 -6.07
N ILE A 132 6.79 -3.50 -4.81
CA ILE A 132 7.43 -2.66 -3.79
C ILE A 132 8.91 -2.98 -3.66
N GLU A 133 9.26 -4.26 -3.64
CA GLU A 133 10.66 -4.68 -3.51
C GLU A 133 11.49 -4.35 -4.74
N SER A 134 10.90 -4.42 -5.92
CA SER A 134 11.62 -4.18 -7.16
C SER A 134 11.67 -2.72 -7.58
N TYR A 135 10.87 -1.86 -6.97
CA TYR A 135 10.90 -0.44 -7.27
C TYR A 135 12.18 0.18 -6.72
N ASP A 136 12.86 0.96 -7.53
CA ASP A 136 14.15 1.54 -7.17
C ASP A 136 14.14 3.07 -7.07
N GLY A 137 12.97 3.66 -7.07
CA GLY A 137 12.83 5.13 -7.04
C GLY A 137 12.52 5.74 -5.69
N TYR A 138 12.66 4.99 -4.60
CA TYR A 138 12.30 5.50 -3.27
C TYR A 138 13.06 6.76 -2.86
N ASP A 139 14.31 6.85 -3.24
CA ASP A 139 15.14 8.00 -2.92
C ASP A 139 14.77 9.25 -3.70
N ARG A 140 13.95 9.13 -4.73
CA ARG A 140 13.48 10.29 -5.52
C ARG A 140 12.55 11.19 -4.70
N VAL A 141 11.97 10.68 -3.62
CA VAL A 141 11.09 11.46 -2.77
C VAL A 141 11.84 12.64 -2.16
N ARG A 142 13.06 12.40 -1.72
CA ARG A 142 13.91 13.47 -1.25
C ARG A 142 14.98 13.83 -2.29
N GLY A 143 15.00 13.11 -3.38
CA GLY A 143 16.01 13.26 -4.42
C GLY A 143 16.04 14.64 -5.05
N CYS A 144 14.89 15.27 -5.20
CA CYS A 144 14.84 16.61 -5.71
C CYS A 144 15.45 17.62 -4.74
N ASN A 145 15.58 17.26 -3.47
CA ASN A 145 16.23 18.08 -2.46
C ASN A 145 17.64 17.61 -2.18
N GLN A 146 18.02 16.55 -2.78
CA GLN A 146 19.31 15.94 -2.59
C GLN A 146 20.24 16.43 -3.64
N SER A 147 21.04 17.31 -3.32
CA SER A 147 22.16 17.48 -4.22
C SER A 147 23.20 16.47 -3.85
N PRO A 148 23.57 15.67 -4.74
CA PRO A 148 24.67 14.76 -4.49
C PRO A 148 25.92 15.55 -4.15
#